data_63158a07c433937f1896cf2d9892145b
#
_entry.id   63158a07c433937f1896cf2d9892145b
#
_cell.length_a   1.000
_cell.length_b   1.000
_cell.length_c   1.000
_cell.angle_alpha   90.00
_cell.angle_beta   90.00
_cell.angle_gamma   90.00
#
_symmetry.space_group_name_H-M   'P 1'
#
loop_
_entity.id
_entity.type
_entity.pdbx_description
1 polymer ?
#
loop_
_entity_poly.entity_id
_entity_poly.type
_entity_poly.pdbx_seq_one_letter_code
_entity_poly.pdbx_strand_id
1 'polypeptide(L)'
;PAERKKRLDRSRHMEYKYEVRRLLVDIKVAEEHRSSILGSVWAKGERQTVSDAKEFLSEKYDEGILDDTQFDAMSKIVDNYTVRR
;
A
#
# COMPACT_ATOMS: atom_id res chain seq x y z
N PRO A 1 18.25 15.30 13.16
CA PRO A 1 17.00 15.88 12.66
C PRO A 1 15.90 14.85 12.69
N ALA A 2 14.74 15.27 13.10
CA ALA A 2 13.60 14.39 13.12
C ALA A 2 13.21 14.02 11.69
N GLU A 3 12.99 12.75 11.46
CA GLU A 3 12.49 12.32 10.17
C GLU A 3 11.07 12.83 9.99
N ARG A 4 10.81 13.40 8.84
CA ARG A 4 9.45 13.80 8.51
C ARG A 4 8.64 12.56 8.23
N LYS A 5 7.51 12.44 8.91
CA LYS A 5 6.58 11.35 8.66
C LYS A 5 5.86 11.63 7.35
N LYS A 6 6.08 10.78 6.37
CA LYS A 6 5.47 10.93 5.05
C LYS A 6 4.12 10.23 5.02
N ARG A 7 3.22 10.78 4.23
CA ARG A 7 1.89 10.24 4.04
C ARG A 7 1.61 10.05 2.56
N LEU A 8 0.59 9.26 2.27
CA LEU A 8 0.11 9.12 0.90
C LEU A 8 -0.57 10.41 0.45
N ASP A 9 -0.42 10.74 -0.82
CA ASP A 9 -0.97 11.95 -1.41
C ASP A 9 -2.48 11.79 -1.64
N ARG A 10 -3.30 12.44 -0.79
CA ARG A 10 -4.76 12.34 -0.90
C ARG A 10 -5.30 12.83 -2.22
N SER A 11 -4.60 13.77 -2.89
CA SER A 11 -5.08 14.29 -4.17
C SER A 11 -5.02 13.23 -5.27
N ARG A 12 -4.27 12.15 -5.05
CA ARG A 12 -4.11 11.08 -6.02
C ARG A 12 -4.89 9.81 -5.63
N HIS A 13 -5.87 9.93 -4.75
CA HIS A 13 -6.63 8.79 -4.25
C HIS A 13 -7.27 7.96 -5.39
N MET A 14 -7.86 8.64 -6.35
CA MET A 14 -8.52 7.93 -7.46
C MET A 14 -7.53 7.15 -8.31
N GLU A 15 -6.37 7.75 -8.60
CA GLU A 15 -5.31 7.05 -9.33
C GLU A 15 -4.86 5.81 -8.58
N TYR A 16 -4.60 5.96 -7.28
CA TYR A 16 -4.20 4.86 -6.42
C TYR A 16 -5.23 3.74 -6.46
N LYS A 17 -6.50 4.09 -6.27
CA LYS A 17 -7.58 3.12 -6.21
C LYS A 17 -7.64 2.27 -7.47
N TYR A 18 -7.60 2.90 -8.63
CA TYR A 18 -7.66 2.18 -9.90
C TYR A 18 -6.40 1.36 -10.15
N GLU A 19 -5.24 1.95 -9.90
CA GLU A 19 -3.97 1.26 -10.14
C GLU A 19 -3.81 0.05 -9.21
N VAL A 20 -4.09 0.21 -7.94
CA VAL A 20 -3.93 -0.87 -6.97
C VAL A 20 -4.93 -1.99 -7.23
N ARG A 21 -6.16 -1.64 -7.57
CA ARG A 21 -7.17 -2.65 -7.91
C ARG A 21 -6.68 -3.53 -9.04
N ARG A 22 -6.15 -2.92 -10.09
CA ARG A 22 -5.62 -3.63 -11.23
C ARG A 22 -4.36 -4.43 -10.87
N LEU A 23 -3.47 -3.81 -10.14
CA LEU A 23 -2.22 -4.45 -9.72
C LEU A 23 -2.48 -5.71 -8.90
N LEU A 24 -3.41 -5.64 -7.94
CA LEU A 24 -3.72 -6.79 -7.09
C LEU A 24 -4.21 -7.99 -7.90
N VAL A 25 -4.92 -7.74 -9.00
CA VAL A 25 -5.32 -8.80 -9.92
C VAL A 25 -4.10 -9.31 -10.69
N ASP A 26 -3.28 -8.41 -11.21
CA ASP A 26 -2.12 -8.75 -12.02
C ASP A 26 -1.08 -9.57 -11.25
N ILE A 27 -0.87 -9.25 -9.99
CA ILE A 27 0.08 -9.99 -9.14
C ILE A 27 -0.57 -11.16 -8.41
N LYS A 28 -1.83 -11.44 -8.72
CA LYS A 28 -2.55 -12.64 -8.26
C LYS A 28 -2.75 -12.72 -6.75
N VAL A 29 -2.99 -11.58 -6.12
CA VAL A 29 -3.41 -11.56 -4.72
C VAL A 29 -4.80 -12.19 -4.65
N ALA A 30 -5.04 -13.04 -3.64
CA ALA A 30 -6.32 -13.70 -3.47
C ALA A 30 -7.47 -12.70 -3.41
N GLU A 31 -8.53 -12.97 -4.16
CA GLU A 31 -9.68 -12.06 -4.27
C GLU A 31 -10.22 -11.62 -2.91
N GLU A 32 -10.30 -12.53 -1.97
CA GLU A 32 -10.82 -12.26 -0.63
C GLU A 32 -10.01 -11.23 0.15
N HIS A 33 -8.75 -10.99 -0.25
CA HIS A 33 -7.87 -10.05 0.44
C HIS A 33 -7.71 -8.73 -0.30
N ARG A 34 -8.12 -8.65 -1.56
CA ARG A 34 -7.86 -7.46 -2.39
C ARG A 34 -8.45 -6.18 -1.83
N SER A 35 -9.72 -6.21 -1.49
CA SER A 35 -10.41 -5.03 -0.96
C SER A 35 -9.81 -4.57 0.36
N SER A 36 -9.52 -5.52 1.23
CA SER A 36 -8.94 -5.23 2.54
C SER A 36 -7.57 -4.59 2.41
N ILE A 37 -6.71 -5.14 1.55
CA ILE A 37 -5.37 -4.62 1.34
C ILE A 37 -5.44 -3.21 0.75
N LEU A 38 -6.23 -3.02 -0.30
CA LEU A 38 -6.38 -1.72 -0.95
C LEU A 38 -6.82 -0.65 0.05
N GLY A 39 -7.89 -0.93 0.79
CA GLY A 39 -8.45 0.03 1.74
C GLY A 39 -7.56 0.28 2.95
N SER A 40 -6.98 -0.78 3.50
CA SER A 40 -6.16 -0.64 4.71
C SER A 40 -4.83 0.07 4.43
N VAL A 41 -4.20 -0.22 3.31
CA VAL A 41 -2.95 0.47 2.92
C VAL A 41 -3.22 1.96 2.76
N TRP A 42 -4.31 2.31 2.08
CA TRP A 42 -4.65 3.71 1.91
C TRP A 42 -4.96 4.38 3.25
N ALA A 43 -5.83 3.76 4.06
CA ALA A 43 -6.22 4.33 5.34
C ALA A 43 -5.01 4.57 6.25
N LYS A 44 -4.13 3.59 6.35
CA LYS A 44 -2.95 3.72 7.19
C LYS A 44 -1.96 4.74 6.63
N GLY A 45 -1.75 4.74 5.32
CA GLY A 45 -0.79 5.63 4.69
C GLY A 45 -1.23 7.07 4.63
N GLU A 46 -2.53 7.32 4.50
CA GLU A 46 -3.07 8.67 4.41
C GLU A 46 -3.36 9.26 5.81
N ARG A 47 -3.96 8.48 6.69
CA ARG A 47 -4.32 8.95 8.02
C ARG A 47 -3.16 8.90 9.02
N GLN A 48 -2.29 7.95 8.85
CA GLN A 48 -1.12 7.76 9.71
C GLN A 48 0.13 8.13 8.91
N THR A 49 0.95 7.13 8.58
CA THR A 49 2.16 7.38 7.79
C THR A 49 2.38 6.26 6.78
N VAL A 50 3.24 6.55 5.81
CA VAL A 50 3.67 5.56 4.84
C VAL A 50 4.36 4.38 5.54
N SER A 51 5.07 4.63 6.63
CA SER A 51 5.68 3.56 7.42
C SER A 51 4.64 2.62 7.98
N ASP A 52 3.51 3.15 8.45
CA ASP A 52 2.42 2.32 8.96
C ASP A 52 1.79 1.47 7.86
N ALA A 53 1.66 2.03 6.66
CA ALA A 53 1.15 1.29 5.51
C ALA A 53 2.09 0.14 5.15
N LYS A 54 3.40 0.40 5.16
CA LYS A 54 4.39 -0.64 4.86
C LYS A 54 4.43 -1.70 5.95
N GLU A 55 4.24 -1.31 7.20
CA GLU A 55 4.17 -2.25 8.31
C GLU A 55 2.97 -3.20 8.14
N PHE A 56 1.83 -2.67 7.71
CA PHE A 56 0.67 -3.49 7.40
C PHE A 56 0.98 -4.51 6.31
N LEU A 57 1.68 -4.07 5.25
CA LEU A 57 2.08 -4.97 4.17
C LEU A 57 3.03 -6.06 4.68
N SER A 58 3.95 -5.69 5.56
CA SER A 58 4.88 -6.64 6.18
C SER A 58 4.14 -7.70 6.99
N GLU A 59 3.10 -7.30 7.72
CA GLU A 59 2.27 -8.22 8.47
C GLU A 59 1.58 -9.22 7.54
N LYS A 60 1.07 -8.75 6.41
CA LYS A 60 0.42 -9.62 5.42
C LYS A 60 1.42 -10.57 4.77
N TYR A 61 2.62 -10.11 4.58
CA TYR A 61 3.70 -10.96 4.09
C TYR A 61 4.02 -12.07 5.11
N ASP A 62 4.14 -11.71 6.38
CA ASP A 62 4.43 -12.66 7.45
C ASP A 62 3.29 -13.68 7.62
N GLU A 63 2.07 -13.28 7.36
CA GLU A 63 0.89 -14.18 7.43
C GLU A 63 0.78 -15.10 6.22
N GLY A 64 1.65 -14.91 5.22
CA GLY A 64 1.60 -15.71 4.01
C GLY A 64 0.56 -15.27 2.99
N ILE A 65 -0.09 -14.14 3.23
CA ILE A 65 -1.11 -13.58 2.32
C ILE A 65 -0.43 -12.98 1.09
N LEU A 66 0.73 -12.34 1.30
CA LEU A 66 1.53 -11.78 0.21
C LEU A 66 2.84 -12.54 0.08
N ASP A 67 3.24 -12.85 -1.15
CA ASP A 67 4.57 -13.41 -1.41
C ASP A 67 5.57 -12.27 -1.65
N ASP A 68 6.83 -12.61 -1.92
CA ASP A 68 7.89 -11.63 -2.14
C ASP A 68 7.56 -10.65 -3.26
N THR A 69 7.07 -11.16 -4.38
CA THR A 69 6.71 -10.34 -5.55
C THR A 69 5.57 -9.39 -5.22
N GLN A 70 4.55 -9.90 -4.55
CA GLN A 70 3.37 -9.12 -4.19
C GLN A 70 3.72 -8.04 -3.18
N PHE A 71 4.49 -8.39 -2.17
CA PHE A 71 4.95 -7.44 -1.15
C PHE A 71 5.78 -6.31 -1.79
N ASP A 72 6.73 -6.67 -2.65
CA ASP A 72 7.58 -5.70 -3.34
C ASP A 72 6.76 -4.75 -4.22
N ALA A 73 5.82 -5.30 -4.98
CA ALA A 73 4.97 -4.50 -5.86
C ALA A 73 4.15 -3.49 -5.07
N MET A 74 3.55 -3.93 -3.96
CA MET A 74 2.74 -3.03 -3.12
C MET A 74 3.61 -1.97 -2.44
N SER A 75 4.81 -2.34 -2.01
CA SER A 75 5.74 -1.37 -1.41
C SER A 75 6.11 -0.27 -2.40
N LYS A 76 6.34 -0.63 -3.64
CA LYS A 76 6.63 0.35 -4.70
C LYS A 76 5.45 1.27 -4.96
N ILE A 77 4.24 0.75 -4.93
CA ILE A 77 3.03 1.56 -5.08
C ILE A 77 2.94 2.59 -3.95
N VAL A 78 3.18 2.17 -2.72
CA VAL A 78 3.16 3.08 -1.58
C VAL A 78 4.16 4.21 -1.79
N ASP A 79 5.38 3.88 -2.24
CA ASP A 79 6.39 4.90 -2.53
C ASP A 79 5.96 5.86 -3.64
N ASN A 80 5.32 5.33 -4.69
CA ASN A 80 4.87 6.16 -5.82
C ASN A 80 3.80 7.17 -5.43
N TYR A 81 2.97 6.82 -4.45
CA TYR A 81 1.87 7.69 -4.02
C TYR A 81 2.18 8.46 -2.74
N THR A 82 3.42 8.39 -2.26
CA THR A 82 3.88 9.17 -1.11
C THR A 82 4.04 10.63 -1.54
N VAL A 83 3.57 11.54 -0.70
CA VAL A 83 3.75 12.98 -0.95
C VAL A 83 5.24 13.27 -1.00
N ARG A 84 5.68 13.94 -2.05
CA ARG A 84 7.06 14.36 -2.22
C ARG A 84 7.18 15.86 -2.00
N ARG A 85 8.12 16.25 -1.14
CA ARG A 85 8.39 17.66 -0.88
C ARG A 85 9.88 17.88 -0.76
#